data_0182c56509568724578a16eb72611874
#
_entry.id   0182c56509568724578a16eb72611874
#
_cell.length_a   1.000
_cell.length_b   1.000
_cell.length_c   1.000
_cell.angle_alpha   90.00
_cell.angle_beta   90.00
_cell.angle_gamma   90.00
#
_symmetry.space_group_name_H-M   'P 1'
#
loop_
_entity.id
_entity.type
_entity.pdbx_description
1 polymer ?
#
loop_
_entity_poly.entity_id
_entity_poly.type
_entity_poly.pdbx_seq_one_letter_code
_entity_poly.pdbx_strand_id
1 'polypeptide(L)'
;MPTGINGTPVNMDQPDQTYGVKAYGPSNVVSLDLPMIRLSDDEQAMVTRLTSLVESKRYGLELRDAHYRGTVRVQDLGISIPPSMRNVKIAPGFPRVCVDALDRRLNVDGFRYPDSNDVDRDLQEIWLGNDLDAEHPLAHLDALVFGIGYVGVGSPATGGNVIDTPPLITIESPLDIAVEWDVRTRTIRAALRLFGFEGSRQATFYKFGSTISLVQSASGWTITDRDDHGLEPMIVRIPNRPRSYARDGASEITPEIMNHHQCDQQGDAGADGGG
;
A
#
# COMPACT_ATOMS: atom_id res chain seq x y z
N MET A 1 -39.20 25.27 27.20
CA MET A 1 -39.23 24.76 25.81
C MET A 1 -38.17 25.52 25.03
N PRO A 2 -37.21 24.89 24.38
CA PRO A 2 -36.23 25.62 23.59
C PRO A 2 -36.88 26.16 22.32
N THR A 3 -36.71 27.42 22.06
CA THR A 3 -37.20 28.12 20.86
C THR A 3 -36.06 28.21 19.87
N GLY A 4 -36.32 27.84 18.61
CA GLY A 4 -35.37 28.05 17.50
C GLY A 4 -35.18 29.57 17.22
N ILE A 5 -34.17 29.91 16.45
CA ILE A 5 -33.66 31.27 16.17
C ILE A 5 -34.75 32.21 15.56
N ASN A 6 -35.90 31.70 15.14
CA ASN A 6 -37.00 32.48 14.57
C ASN A 6 -38.33 32.36 15.34
N GLY A 7 -38.31 31.98 16.64
CA GLY A 7 -39.50 31.99 17.48
C GLY A 7 -40.61 30.98 17.19
N THR A 8 -40.37 30.04 16.28
CA THR A 8 -41.30 28.94 16.00
C THR A 8 -41.01 27.74 16.94
N PRO A 9 -42.04 27.12 17.57
CA PRO A 9 -41.83 25.96 18.42
C PRO A 9 -41.29 24.77 17.61
N VAL A 10 -40.18 24.21 18.09
CA VAL A 10 -39.59 23.00 17.47
C VAL A 10 -40.46 21.79 17.87
N ASN A 11 -41.06 21.13 16.91
CA ASN A 11 -41.79 19.86 17.10
C ASN A 11 -40.79 18.74 17.29
N MET A 12 -40.72 18.17 18.47
CA MET A 12 -39.77 17.12 18.87
C MET A 12 -40.17 15.70 18.39
N ASP A 13 -41.29 15.55 17.70
CA ASP A 13 -41.78 14.23 17.24
C ASP A 13 -41.47 13.91 15.77
N GLN A 14 -40.65 14.69 15.12
CA GLN A 14 -40.15 14.31 13.80
C GLN A 14 -38.77 13.64 13.91
N PRO A 15 -38.57 12.47 13.28
CA PRO A 15 -37.24 11.90 13.19
C PRO A 15 -36.31 12.90 12.50
N ASP A 16 -35.16 13.11 13.10
CA ASP A 16 -34.05 13.95 12.70
C ASP A 16 -33.92 14.01 11.16
N GLN A 17 -34.20 15.18 10.62
CA GLN A 17 -33.93 15.40 9.21
C GLN A 17 -32.40 15.40 9.07
N THR A 18 -31.85 14.21 8.89
CA THR A 18 -30.50 14.05 8.37
C THR A 18 -30.35 15.02 7.21
N TYR A 19 -29.40 15.92 7.35
CA TYR A 19 -28.96 16.81 6.28
C TYR A 19 -28.81 15.95 5.02
N GLY A 20 -29.84 16.02 4.17
CA GLY A 20 -29.85 15.31 2.91
C GLY A 20 -28.68 15.84 2.12
N VAL A 21 -27.65 15.05 1.99
CA VAL A 21 -26.73 15.14 0.87
C VAL A 21 -27.66 15.14 -0.34
N LYS A 22 -27.78 16.29 -1.02
CA LYS A 22 -28.47 16.37 -2.30
C LYS A 22 -27.81 15.30 -3.16
N ALA A 23 -28.49 14.16 -3.29
CA ALA A 23 -28.15 13.22 -4.32
C ALA A 23 -28.18 14.04 -5.61
N TYR A 24 -27.03 14.34 -6.15
CA TYR A 24 -26.94 14.80 -7.53
C TYR A 24 -27.61 13.69 -8.33
N GLY A 25 -28.80 14.00 -8.86
CA GLY A 25 -29.46 13.12 -9.79
C GLY A 25 -28.49 12.78 -10.90
N PRO A 26 -28.69 11.67 -11.64
CA PRO A 26 -27.79 11.28 -12.69
C PRO A 26 -27.60 12.51 -13.60
N SER A 27 -26.46 13.18 -13.44
CA SER A 27 -25.98 14.14 -14.39
C SER A 27 -26.03 13.38 -15.71
N ASN A 28 -26.70 13.95 -16.72
CA ASN A 28 -26.62 13.48 -18.10
C ASN A 28 -25.12 13.34 -18.37
N VAL A 29 -24.62 12.13 -18.20
CA VAL A 29 -23.30 11.75 -18.66
C VAL A 29 -23.44 11.81 -20.16
N VAL A 30 -23.11 12.96 -20.75
CA VAL A 30 -22.82 13.04 -22.17
C VAL A 30 -21.69 12.01 -22.31
N SER A 31 -22.04 10.86 -22.88
CA SER A 31 -21.05 9.90 -23.34
C SER A 31 -20.31 10.62 -24.46
N LEU A 32 -19.29 11.38 -24.08
CA LEU A 32 -18.27 11.78 -25.02
C LEU A 32 -17.67 10.43 -25.45
N ASP A 33 -17.94 10.07 -26.69
CA ASP A 33 -17.29 8.98 -27.42
C ASP A 33 -15.84 9.40 -27.67
N LEU A 34 -15.12 9.59 -26.56
CA LEU A 34 -13.66 9.75 -26.59
C LEU A 34 -13.14 8.43 -27.13
N PRO A 35 -12.28 8.44 -28.15
CA PRO A 35 -11.67 7.20 -28.64
C PRO A 35 -11.06 6.51 -27.43
N MET A 36 -11.55 5.32 -27.10
CA MET A 36 -11.00 4.53 -26.00
C MET A 36 -9.54 4.25 -26.35
N ILE A 37 -8.64 4.99 -25.71
CA ILE A 37 -7.21 4.76 -25.87
C ILE A 37 -6.93 3.43 -25.20
N ARG A 38 -6.67 2.41 -26.02
CA ARG A 38 -6.35 1.06 -25.55
C ARG A 38 -4.86 0.97 -25.30
N LEU A 39 -4.50 0.11 -24.36
CA LEU A 39 -3.12 -0.33 -24.17
C LEU A 39 -2.62 -0.97 -25.48
N SER A 40 -1.35 -0.74 -25.81
CA SER A 40 -0.70 -1.54 -26.84
C SER A 40 -0.58 -2.99 -26.41
N ASP A 41 -0.36 -3.92 -27.35
CA ASP A 41 -0.25 -5.34 -27.04
C ASP A 41 0.89 -5.62 -26.03
N ASP A 42 2.02 -4.89 -26.14
CA ASP A 42 3.13 -4.97 -25.20
C ASP A 42 2.75 -4.44 -23.80
N GLU A 43 2.07 -3.31 -23.73
CA GLU A 43 1.58 -2.76 -22.47
C GLU A 43 0.57 -3.69 -21.80
N GLN A 44 -0.36 -4.25 -22.57
CA GLN A 44 -1.34 -5.23 -22.08
C GLN A 44 -0.65 -6.48 -21.53
N ALA A 45 0.36 -7.01 -22.22
CA ALA A 45 1.14 -8.15 -21.76
C ALA A 45 1.89 -7.84 -20.44
N MET A 46 2.47 -6.63 -20.32
CA MET A 46 3.14 -6.19 -19.09
C MET A 46 2.15 -6.05 -17.93
N VAL A 47 1.01 -5.40 -18.14
CA VAL A 47 -0.03 -5.23 -17.12
C VAL A 47 -0.55 -6.58 -16.65
N THR A 48 -0.81 -7.52 -17.56
CA THR A 48 -1.27 -8.88 -17.23
C THR A 48 -0.24 -9.62 -16.37
N ARG A 49 1.03 -9.57 -16.76
CA ARG A 49 2.14 -10.20 -16.02
C ARG A 49 2.31 -9.60 -14.63
N LEU A 50 2.30 -8.28 -14.52
CA LEU A 50 2.43 -7.58 -13.23
C LEU A 50 1.22 -7.84 -12.33
N THR A 51 0.00 -7.88 -12.86
CA THR A 51 -1.21 -8.27 -12.11
C THR A 51 -1.05 -9.67 -11.51
N SER A 52 -0.63 -10.64 -12.31
CA SER A 52 -0.38 -12.01 -11.82
C SER A 52 0.73 -12.03 -10.76
N LEU A 53 1.74 -11.17 -10.88
CA LEU A 53 2.82 -11.06 -9.90
C LEU A 53 2.31 -10.48 -8.56
N VAL A 54 1.43 -9.47 -8.55
CA VAL A 54 0.78 -8.98 -7.32
C VAL A 54 0.02 -10.12 -6.66
N GLU A 55 -0.81 -10.83 -7.42
CA GLU A 55 -1.68 -11.88 -6.89
C GLU A 55 -0.88 -13.08 -6.34
N SER A 56 0.21 -13.46 -7.02
CA SER A 56 1.05 -14.58 -6.58
C SER A 56 1.80 -14.33 -5.28
N LYS A 57 2.15 -13.07 -5.00
CA LYS A 57 2.85 -12.68 -3.77
C LYS A 57 1.91 -12.46 -2.58
N ARG A 58 0.65 -12.16 -2.84
CA ARG A 58 -0.32 -11.69 -1.85
C ARG A 58 -0.43 -12.59 -0.63
N TYR A 59 -0.64 -13.88 -0.81
CA TYR A 59 -0.78 -14.83 0.30
C TYR A 59 0.41 -14.81 1.27
N GLY A 60 1.64 -14.82 0.73
CA GLY A 60 2.84 -14.79 1.57
C GLY A 60 3.02 -13.46 2.32
N LEU A 61 2.61 -12.35 1.72
CA LEU A 61 2.65 -11.03 2.36
C LEU A 61 1.56 -10.91 3.42
N GLU A 62 0.33 -11.33 3.14
CA GLU A 62 -0.78 -11.33 4.10
C GLU A 62 -0.46 -12.21 5.33
N LEU A 63 0.22 -13.32 5.14
CA LEU A 63 0.66 -14.17 6.24
C LEU A 63 1.65 -13.44 7.16
N ARG A 64 2.63 -12.72 6.61
CA ARG A 64 3.57 -11.90 7.39
C ARG A 64 2.86 -10.80 8.15
N ASP A 65 1.95 -10.09 7.49
CA ASP A 65 1.13 -9.07 8.12
C ASP A 65 0.28 -9.63 9.27
N ALA A 66 -0.32 -10.81 9.08
CA ALA A 66 -1.07 -11.49 10.12
C ALA A 66 -0.19 -11.87 11.34
N HIS A 67 1.05 -12.30 11.10
CA HIS A 67 2.02 -12.53 12.18
C HIS A 67 2.42 -11.23 12.89
N TYR A 68 2.66 -10.16 12.15
CA TYR A 68 2.96 -8.85 12.72
C TYR A 68 1.80 -8.33 13.59
N ARG A 69 0.57 -8.42 13.09
CA ARG A 69 -0.64 -8.00 13.82
C ARG A 69 -1.11 -8.97 14.89
N GLY A 70 -0.53 -10.16 14.99
CA GLY A 70 -0.96 -11.18 15.92
C GLY A 70 -2.36 -11.72 15.62
N THR A 71 -2.76 -11.76 14.36
CA THR A 71 -4.09 -12.22 13.91
C THR A 71 -4.05 -13.58 13.20
N VAL A 72 -2.95 -14.29 13.31
CA VAL A 72 -2.77 -15.63 12.70
C VAL A 72 -3.84 -16.59 13.23
N ARG A 73 -4.46 -17.34 12.34
CA ARG A 73 -5.43 -18.37 12.70
C ARG A 73 -4.72 -19.70 12.98
N VAL A 74 -5.22 -20.45 13.95
CA VAL A 74 -4.67 -21.77 14.32
C VAL A 74 -4.63 -22.73 13.12
N GLN A 75 -5.59 -22.65 12.22
CA GLN A 75 -5.64 -23.46 11.00
C GLN A 75 -4.48 -23.22 10.03
N ASP A 76 -3.87 -22.05 10.09
CA ASP A 76 -2.76 -21.68 9.21
C ASP A 76 -1.42 -22.26 9.70
N LEU A 77 -1.42 -22.91 10.86
CA LEU A 77 -0.24 -23.52 11.47
C LEU A 77 0.08 -24.93 10.93
N GLY A 78 -0.69 -25.45 9.97
CA GLY A 78 -0.46 -26.77 9.38
C GLY A 78 -0.65 -27.95 10.33
N ILE A 79 -1.28 -27.75 11.51
CA ILE A 79 -1.54 -28.77 12.53
C ILE A 79 -2.97 -29.30 12.38
N SER A 80 -3.20 -30.58 12.63
CA SER A 80 -4.55 -31.14 12.68
C SER A 80 -5.29 -30.63 13.91
N ILE A 81 -6.21 -29.68 13.71
CA ILE A 81 -6.87 -28.95 14.77
C ILE A 81 -8.34 -29.41 14.91
N PRO A 82 -8.82 -29.67 16.15
CA PRO A 82 -10.23 -29.94 16.40
C PRO A 82 -11.12 -28.80 15.85
N PRO A 83 -12.32 -29.13 15.30
CA PRO A 83 -13.22 -28.12 14.73
C PRO A 83 -13.57 -26.97 15.68
N SER A 84 -13.62 -27.23 16.99
CA SER A 84 -13.88 -26.23 18.03
C SER A 84 -12.78 -25.18 18.20
N MET A 85 -11.55 -25.49 17.81
CA MET A 85 -10.40 -24.60 17.98
C MET A 85 -10.01 -23.84 16.69
N ARG A 86 -10.66 -24.10 15.56
CA ARG A 86 -10.33 -23.49 14.26
C ARG A 86 -10.48 -21.97 14.22
N ASN A 87 -11.29 -21.41 15.12
CA ASN A 87 -11.54 -19.98 15.19
C ASN A 87 -10.74 -19.27 16.30
N VAL A 88 -9.91 -20.01 17.04
CA VAL A 88 -9.05 -19.41 18.08
C VAL A 88 -7.98 -18.58 17.38
N LYS A 89 -7.96 -17.29 17.66
CA LYS A 89 -6.90 -16.38 17.25
C LYS A 89 -5.77 -16.46 18.27
N ILE A 90 -4.61 -16.80 17.79
CA ILE A 90 -3.40 -16.80 18.60
C ILE A 90 -2.72 -15.46 18.38
N ALA A 91 -2.53 -14.69 19.43
CA ALA A 91 -1.96 -13.35 19.38
C ALA A 91 -0.68 -13.25 20.22
N PRO A 92 0.44 -13.80 19.81
CA PRO A 92 1.69 -13.53 20.46
C PRO A 92 2.39 -12.35 19.78
N GLY A 93 2.69 -11.36 20.57
CA GLY A 93 3.29 -10.11 20.14
C GLY A 93 4.76 -10.17 19.76
N PHE A 94 5.40 -11.35 19.81
CA PHE A 94 6.85 -11.46 19.60
C PHE A 94 7.33 -10.96 18.21
N PRO A 95 6.69 -11.35 17.09
CA PRO A 95 7.09 -10.83 15.77
C PRO A 95 6.99 -9.30 15.71
N ARG A 96 5.94 -8.74 16.30
CA ARG A 96 5.75 -7.30 16.38
C ARG A 96 6.83 -6.62 17.20
N VAL A 97 7.18 -7.17 18.36
CA VAL A 97 8.24 -6.60 19.23
C VAL A 97 9.58 -6.55 18.49
N CYS A 98 9.93 -7.60 17.73
CA CYS A 98 11.15 -7.63 16.93
C CYS A 98 11.18 -6.53 15.88
N VAL A 99 10.08 -6.36 15.13
CA VAL A 99 9.96 -5.33 14.10
C VAL A 99 9.95 -3.93 14.72
N ASP A 100 9.11 -3.67 15.72
CA ASP A 100 8.99 -2.37 16.37
C ASP A 100 10.31 -1.92 17.05
N ALA A 101 11.12 -2.85 17.52
CA ALA A 101 12.43 -2.53 18.10
C ALA A 101 13.44 -2.02 17.06
N LEU A 102 13.32 -2.44 15.81
CA LEU A 102 14.10 -1.94 14.70
C LEU A 102 13.54 -0.63 14.17
N ASP A 103 12.22 -0.58 13.95
CA ASP A 103 11.52 0.58 13.41
C ASP A 103 11.78 1.84 14.24
N ARG A 104 11.73 1.75 15.56
CA ARG A 104 12.02 2.87 16.48
C ARG A 104 13.44 3.45 16.37
N ARG A 105 14.33 2.79 15.66
CA ARG A 105 15.71 3.25 15.42
C ARG A 105 15.91 3.84 14.04
N LEU A 106 14.89 3.75 13.19
CA LEU A 106 14.91 4.32 11.85
C LEU A 106 14.32 5.73 11.92
N ASN A 107 15.15 6.70 11.57
CA ASN A 107 14.73 8.10 11.49
C ASN A 107 15.47 8.77 10.33
N VAL A 108 14.83 9.73 9.69
CA VAL A 108 15.45 10.62 8.70
C VAL A 108 15.58 11.98 9.35
N ASP A 109 16.81 12.35 9.70
CA ASP A 109 17.07 13.59 10.41
C ASP A 109 17.08 14.82 9.49
N GLY A 110 17.21 14.63 8.19
CA GLY A 110 17.18 15.69 7.18
C GLY A 110 18.07 15.42 5.97
N PHE A 111 18.11 16.40 5.09
CA PHE A 111 18.88 16.36 3.83
C PHE A 111 19.89 17.49 3.79
N ARG A 112 21.06 17.21 3.25
CA ARG A 112 22.11 18.20 3.04
C ARG A 112 22.82 17.95 1.72
N TYR A 113 23.42 18.99 1.17
CA TYR A 113 24.25 18.85 -0.01
C TYR A 113 25.51 18.01 0.28
N PRO A 114 26.01 17.21 -0.68
CA PRO A 114 27.13 16.30 -0.46
C PRO A 114 28.40 16.99 0.03
N ASP A 115 28.67 18.19 -0.44
CA ASP A 115 29.91 18.95 -0.19
C ASP A 115 29.73 20.15 0.75
N SER A 116 28.57 20.24 1.45
CA SER A 116 28.23 21.34 2.33
C SER A 116 27.55 20.84 3.60
N ASN A 117 27.61 21.65 4.66
CA ASN A 117 26.79 21.43 5.85
C ASN A 117 25.41 22.14 5.73
N ASP A 118 25.15 22.79 4.61
CA ASP A 118 23.90 23.47 4.38
C ASP A 118 22.76 22.48 4.13
N VAL A 119 21.60 22.81 4.66
CA VAL A 119 20.38 22.01 4.42
C VAL A 119 19.95 22.16 2.96
N ASP A 120 19.61 21.06 2.34
CA ASP A 120 18.99 21.06 1.02
C ASP A 120 17.52 21.53 1.18
N ARG A 121 17.29 22.80 0.84
CA ARG A 121 15.99 23.44 1.04
C ARG A 121 14.92 22.90 0.11
N ASP A 122 15.29 22.52 -1.10
CA ASP A 122 14.35 22.01 -2.10
C ASP A 122 13.81 20.63 -1.65
N LEU A 123 14.69 19.75 -1.18
CA LEU A 123 14.27 18.48 -0.59
C LEU A 123 13.50 18.65 0.71
N GLN A 124 13.86 19.65 1.52
CA GLN A 124 13.13 19.96 2.74
C GLN A 124 11.69 20.44 2.44
N GLU A 125 11.52 21.26 1.40
CA GLU A 125 10.21 21.75 0.97
C GLU A 125 9.33 20.63 0.43
N ILE A 126 9.90 19.72 -0.39
CA ILE A 126 9.22 18.52 -0.85
C ILE A 126 8.82 17.62 0.33
N TRP A 127 9.70 17.45 1.30
CA TRP A 127 9.46 16.67 2.50
C TRP A 127 8.26 17.19 3.30
N LEU A 128 8.27 18.48 3.59
CA LEU A 128 7.19 19.13 4.34
C LEU A 128 5.88 19.19 3.54
N GLY A 129 5.97 19.44 2.24
CA GLY A 129 4.80 19.50 1.35
C GLY A 129 4.04 18.19 1.21
N ASN A 130 4.70 17.06 1.49
CA ASN A 130 4.12 15.72 1.45
C ASN A 130 3.91 15.09 2.85
N ASP A 131 4.06 15.86 3.93
CA ASP A 131 3.96 15.36 5.32
C ASP A 131 4.79 14.07 5.56
N LEU A 132 6.00 14.04 4.99
CA LEU A 132 6.83 12.83 5.03
C LEU A 132 7.35 12.50 6.44
N ASP A 133 7.25 13.41 7.40
CA ASP A 133 7.49 13.10 8.81
C ASP A 133 6.52 12.03 9.32
N ALA A 134 5.27 12.06 8.87
CA ALA A 134 4.26 11.06 9.22
C ALA A 134 4.25 9.86 8.26
N GLU A 135 4.53 10.09 6.98
CA GLU A 135 4.38 9.07 5.93
C GLU A 135 5.62 8.16 5.78
N HIS A 136 6.86 8.70 5.92
CA HIS A 136 8.05 7.87 5.69
C HIS A 136 8.19 6.67 6.63
N PRO A 137 7.72 6.70 7.92
CA PRO A 137 7.79 5.54 8.78
C PRO A 137 6.97 4.35 8.26
N LEU A 138 5.90 4.61 7.49
CA LEU A 138 5.08 3.56 6.88
C LEU A 138 5.92 2.75 5.88
N ALA A 139 6.75 3.41 5.06
CA ALA A 139 7.64 2.73 4.12
C ALA A 139 8.72 1.89 4.84
N HIS A 140 9.23 2.39 5.97
CA HIS A 140 10.20 1.64 6.79
C HIS A 140 9.55 0.42 7.41
N LEU A 141 8.36 0.57 7.99
CA LEU A 141 7.62 -0.53 8.58
C LEU A 141 7.29 -1.61 7.54
N ASP A 142 6.81 -1.21 6.36
CA ASP A 142 6.55 -2.12 5.25
C ASP A 142 7.84 -2.88 4.83
N ALA A 143 8.97 -2.18 4.74
CA ALA A 143 10.24 -2.81 4.42
C ALA A 143 10.66 -3.85 5.47
N LEU A 144 10.43 -3.59 6.75
CA LEU A 144 10.72 -4.54 7.84
C LEU A 144 9.76 -5.74 7.85
N VAL A 145 8.47 -5.50 7.68
CA VAL A 145 7.42 -6.54 7.72
C VAL A 145 7.43 -7.41 6.47
N PHE A 146 7.46 -6.79 5.29
CA PHE A 146 7.33 -7.49 4.01
C PHE A 146 8.68 -7.83 3.36
N GLY A 147 9.75 -7.16 3.78
CA GLY A 147 11.07 -7.23 3.19
C GLY A 147 11.38 -6.10 2.22
N ILE A 148 10.36 -5.39 1.76
CA ILE A 148 10.47 -4.28 0.82
C ILE A 148 9.31 -3.31 1.02
N GLY A 149 9.59 -2.01 0.97
CA GLY A 149 8.62 -0.92 0.85
C GLY A 149 8.71 -0.28 -0.52
N TYR A 150 7.71 0.49 -0.88
CA TYR A 150 7.65 1.22 -2.16
C TYR A 150 7.22 2.66 -1.94
N VAL A 151 7.79 3.54 -2.74
CA VAL A 151 7.44 4.97 -2.77
C VAL A 151 7.08 5.33 -4.20
N GLY A 152 5.90 5.87 -4.41
CA GLY A 152 5.45 6.42 -5.67
C GLY A 152 5.75 7.92 -5.74
N VAL A 153 6.08 8.41 -6.92
CA VAL A 153 6.20 9.83 -7.22
C VAL A 153 5.23 10.16 -8.34
N GLY A 154 4.45 11.20 -8.17
CA GLY A 154 3.44 11.60 -9.15
C GLY A 154 3.35 13.10 -9.30
N SER A 155 2.61 13.53 -10.30
CA SER A 155 2.24 14.93 -10.48
C SER A 155 1.26 15.36 -9.39
N PRO A 156 1.33 16.60 -8.89
CA PRO A 156 0.38 17.11 -7.89
C PRO A 156 -1.05 17.05 -8.44
N ALA A 157 -1.98 16.58 -7.60
CA ALA A 157 -3.37 16.32 -7.97
C ALA A 157 -4.20 17.57 -8.34
N THR A 158 -3.70 18.75 -8.04
CA THR A 158 -4.35 20.04 -8.36
C THR A 158 -3.71 20.63 -9.60
N GLY A 159 -4.50 20.95 -10.63
CA GLY A 159 -4.07 21.58 -11.89
C GLY A 159 -3.37 22.95 -11.72
N GLY A 160 -2.51 23.06 -10.73
CA GLY A 160 -1.56 24.13 -10.53
C GLY A 160 -0.40 24.04 -11.51
N ASN A 161 0.33 25.12 -11.66
CA ASN A 161 1.51 25.17 -12.50
C ASN A 161 2.53 24.16 -11.95
N VAL A 162 2.84 23.11 -12.70
CA VAL A 162 3.74 22.00 -12.31
C VAL A 162 5.12 22.49 -11.86
N ILE A 163 5.48 23.73 -12.21
CA ILE A 163 6.76 24.37 -11.89
C ILE A 163 6.79 24.85 -10.42
N ASP A 164 5.66 25.17 -9.83
CA ASP A 164 5.58 25.82 -8.50
C ASP A 164 5.01 24.90 -7.40
N THR A 165 4.64 23.67 -7.76
CA THR A 165 4.03 22.73 -6.80
C THR A 165 4.95 21.51 -6.63
N PRO A 166 5.32 21.11 -5.40
CA PRO A 166 6.16 19.95 -5.19
C PRO A 166 5.50 18.68 -5.74
N PRO A 167 6.30 17.70 -6.19
CA PRO A 167 5.77 16.41 -6.62
C PRO A 167 5.01 15.72 -5.48
N LEU A 168 3.96 14.97 -5.81
CA LEU A 168 3.25 14.14 -4.86
C LEU A 168 4.08 12.88 -4.59
N ILE A 169 4.39 12.63 -3.31
CA ILE A 169 5.06 11.43 -2.85
C ILE A 169 4.07 10.57 -2.08
N THR A 170 3.94 9.31 -2.46
CA THR A 170 3.00 8.35 -1.84
C THR A 170 3.73 7.09 -1.39
N ILE A 171 3.35 6.57 -0.23
CA ILE A 171 3.83 5.27 0.22
C ILE A 171 2.89 4.19 -0.31
N GLU A 172 3.46 3.18 -0.98
CA GLU A 172 2.70 2.16 -1.67
C GLU A 172 2.88 0.80 -0.98
N SER A 173 1.75 0.17 -0.64
CA SER A 173 1.77 -1.12 0.04
C SER A 173 2.31 -2.24 -0.86
N PRO A 174 3.25 -3.06 -0.38
CA PRO A 174 3.72 -4.25 -1.09
C PRO A 174 2.62 -5.27 -1.43
N LEU A 175 1.48 -5.20 -0.74
CA LEU A 175 0.31 -6.04 -1.02
C LEU A 175 -0.36 -5.70 -2.34
N ASP A 176 -0.21 -4.46 -2.80
CA ASP A 176 -0.96 -3.93 -3.93
C ASP A 176 -0.08 -3.56 -5.12
N ILE A 177 1.25 -3.66 -4.97
CA ILE A 177 2.20 -3.28 -6.02
C ILE A 177 3.10 -4.45 -6.43
N ALA A 178 3.38 -4.55 -7.72
CA ALA A 178 4.46 -5.38 -8.25
C ALA A 178 5.39 -4.56 -9.14
N VAL A 179 6.66 -4.88 -9.08
CA VAL A 179 7.73 -4.21 -9.83
C VAL A 179 8.51 -5.25 -10.62
N GLU A 180 8.72 -4.99 -11.91
CA GLU A 180 9.63 -5.72 -12.76
C GLU A 180 11.00 -5.06 -12.74
N TRP A 181 11.98 -5.78 -12.18
CA TRP A 181 13.35 -5.32 -12.01
C TRP A 181 14.26 -5.87 -13.08
N ASP A 182 14.95 -5.01 -13.81
CA ASP A 182 16.01 -5.43 -14.72
C ASP A 182 17.33 -5.61 -13.96
N VAL A 183 17.76 -6.85 -13.85
CA VAL A 183 18.98 -7.23 -13.12
C VAL A 183 20.24 -6.69 -13.80
N ARG A 184 20.22 -6.53 -15.11
CA ARG A 184 21.38 -6.08 -15.90
C ARG A 184 21.61 -4.58 -15.74
N THR A 185 20.57 -3.78 -15.94
CA THR A 185 20.63 -2.32 -15.82
C THR A 185 20.51 -1.85 -14.38
N ARG A 186 19.99 -2.72 -13.49
CA ARG A 186 19.68 -2.40 -12.09
C ARG A 186 18.66 -1.28 -11.95
N THR A 187 17.71 -1.24 -12.87
CA THR A 187 16.63 -0.27 -12.90
C THR A 187 15.26 -0.96 -12.86
N ILE A 188 14.23 -0.21 -12.53
CA ILE A 188 12.85 -0.66 -12.64
C ILE A 188 12.45 -0.55 -14.11
N ARG A 189 12.01 -1.67 -14.69
CA ARG A 189 11.49 -1.70 -16.05
C ARG A 189 10.04 -1.23 -16.13
N ALA A 190 9.24 -1.70 -15.20
CA ALA A 190 7.83 -1.35 -15.08
C ALA A 190 7.33 -1.68 -13.66
N ALA A 191 6.25 -1.02 -13.25
CA ALA A 191 5.53 -1.33 -12.02
C ALA A 191 4.02 -1.20 -12.23
N LEU A 192 3.24 -1.95 -11.44
CA LEU A 192 1.79 -1.87 -11.44
C LEU A 192 1.29 -1.83 -10.00
N ARG A 193 0.54 -0.81 -9.67
CA ARG A 193 -0.21 -0.69 -8.42
C ARG A 193 -1.67 -1.01 -8.70
N LEU A 194 -2.26 -1.91 -7.91
CA LEU A 194 -3.68 -2.25 -7.98
C LEU A 194 -4.40 -1.65 -6.78
N PHE A 195 -5.59 -1.10 -6.99
CA PHE A 195 -6.43 -0.55 -5.92
C PHE A 195 -7.91 -0.61 -6.31
N GLY A 196 -8.79 -0.30 -5.34
CA GLY A 196 -10.23 -0.35 -5.54
C GLY A 196 -10.85 -1.69 -5.12
N PHE A 197 -12.15 -1.83 -5.34
CA PHE A 197 -12.95 -2.98 -4.94
C PHE A 197 -13.26 -3.88 -6.13
N GLU A 198 -13.65 -5.12 -5.85
CA GLU A 198 -14.14 -6.04 -6.86
C GLU A 198 -15.31 -5.42 -7.63
N GLY A 199 -15.21 -5.37 -8.96
CA GLY A 199 -16.17 -4.67 -9.84
C GLY A 199 -15.82 -3.22 -10.15
N SER A 200 -14.87 -2.61 -9.42
CA SER A 200 -14.31 -1.27 -9.67
C SER A 200 -12.80 -1.24 -9.46
N ARG A 201 -12.11 -2.26 -9.94
CA ARG A 201 -10.66 -2.38 -9.80
C ARG A 201 -9.96 -1.36 -10.68
N GLN A 202 -9.02 -0.64 -10.12
CA GLN A 202 -8.22 0.38 -10.79
C GLN A 202 -6.74 -0.02 -10.69
N ALA A 203 -5.93 0.53 -11.57
CA ALA A 203 -4.49 0.35 -11.53
C ALA A 203 -3.77 1.60 -11.99
N THR A 204 -2.57 1.82 -11.44
CA THR A 204 -1.59 2.75 -11.99
C THR A 204 -0.43 1.94 -12.55
N PHE A 205 -0.18 2.08 -13.82
CA PHE A 205 0.90 1.40 -14.54
C PHE A 205 2.03 2.39 -14.81
N TYR A 206 3.18 2.11 -14.24
CA TYR A 206 4.40 2.90 -14.36
C TYR A 206 5.35 2.21 -15.32
N LYS A 207 5.74 2.91 -16.36
CA LYS A 207 6.77 2.43 -17.31
C LYS A 207 7.71 3.57 -17.70
N PHE A 208 8.79 3.25 -18.38
CA PHE A 208 9.65 4.28 -18.95
C PHE A 208 8.84 5.20 -19.88
N GLY A 209 8.94 6.48 -19.63
CA GLY A 209 8.33 7.54 -20.44
C GLY A 209 6.89 7.85 -20.11
N SER A 210 6.15 7.03 -19.35
CA SER A 210 4.75 7.34 -19.03
C SER A 210 4.21 6.64 -17.78
N THR A 211 3.28 7.32 -17.12
CA THR A 211 2.42 6.78 -16.06
C THR A 211 0.97 6.72 -16.58
N ILE A 212 0.35 5.56 -16.47
CA ILE A 212 -0.96 5.28 -17.08
C ILE A 212 -1.95 4.85 -16.00
N SER A 213 -3.04 5.57 -15.89
CA SER A 213 -4.18 5.22 -15.02
C SER A 213 -5.15 4.31 -15.77
N LEU A 214 -5.52 3.20 -15.12
CA LEU A 214 -6.32 2.14 -15.71
C LEU A 214 -7.54 1.83 -14.85
N VAL A 215 -8.65 1.46 -15.50
CA VAL A 215 -9.85 0.91 -14.86
C VAL A 215 -10.15 -0.45 -15.49
N GLN A 216 -10.43 -1.43 -14.64
CA GLN A 216 -10.83 -2.75 -15.10
C GLN A 216 -12.32 -2.74 -15.50
N SER A 217 -12.59 -3.16 -16.72
CA SER A 217 -13.93 -3.37 -17.26
C SER A 217 -14.14 -4.83 -17.63
N ALA A 218 -15.36 -5.20 -18.01
CA ALA A 218 -15.65 -6.56 -18.48
C ALA A 218 -14.83 -6.97 -19.72
N SER A 219 -14.37 -6.00 -20.50
CA SER A 219 -13.56 -6.20 -21.72
C SER A 219 -12.04 -6.14 -21.46
N GLY A 220 -11.61 -5.97 -20.20
CA GLY A 220 -10.20 -5.82 -19.81
C GLY A 220 -9.86 -4.44 -19.27
N TRP A 221 -8.58 -4.07 -19.30
CA TRP A 221 -8.11 -2.78 -18.82
C TRP A 221 -8.35 -1.67 -19.85
N THR A 222 -8.91 -0.56 -19.38
CA THR A 222 -9.18 0.66 -20.17
C THR A 222 -8.37 1.81 -19.59
N ILE A 223 -7.70 2.58 -20.44
CA ILE A 223 -6.95 3.77 -20.03
C ILE A 223 -7.94 4.89 -19.67
N THR A 224 -7.79 5.45 -18.49
CA THR A 224 -8.54 6.64 -18.05
C THR A 224 -7.70 7.90 -18.14
N ASP A 225 -6.39 7.76 -17.95
CA ASP A 225 -5.45 8.87 -18.04
C ASP A 225 -4.06 8.36 -18.44
N ARG A 226 -3.27 9.20 -19.12
CA ARG A 226 -1.87 8.92 -19.50
C ARG A 226 -1.06 10.19 -19.35
N ASP A 227 -0.09 10.15 -18.47
CA ASP A 227 0.91 11.20 -18.27
C ASP A 227 2.25 10.76 -18.90
N ASP A 228 2.63 11.44 -19.99
CA ASP A 228 3.87 11.17 -20.72
C ASP A 228 4.96 12.15 -20.24
N HIS A 229 5.95 11.65 -19.51
CA HIS A 229 6.99 12.48 -18.85
C HIS A 229 8.43 12.21 -19.33
N GLY A 230 8.67 11.17 -20.10
CA GLY A 230 10.00 10.83 -20.61
C GLY A 230 11.04 10.40 -19.57
N LEU A 231 10.60 10.10 -18.33
CA LEU A 231 11.46 9.70 -17.20
C LEU A 231 11.39 8.19 -16.97
N GLU A 232 12.26 7.70 -16.08
CA GLU A 232 12.19 6.34 -15.52
C GLU A 232 10.83 6.10 -14.81
N PRO A 233 10.42 4.84 -14.62
CA PRO A 233 9.19 4.56 -13.87
C PRO A 233 9.21 5.23 -12.51
N MET A 234 8.16 5.98 -12.20
CA MET A 234 8.06 6.86 -11.03
C MET A 234 7.77 6.08 -9.74
N ILE A 235 8.54 5.02 -9.52
CA ILE A 235 8.48 4.16 -8.33
C ILE A 235 9.89 3.93 -7.81
N VAL A 236 10.04 4.03 -6.49
CA VAL A 236 11.28 3.74 -5.77
C VAL A 236 11.08 2.53 -4.86
N ARG A 237 12.08 1.67 -4.79
CA ARG A 237 12.11 0.48 -3.92
C ARG A 237 12.93 0.76 -2.68
N ILE A 238 12.42 0.36 -1.53
CA ILE A 238 13.13 0.39 -0.23
C ILE A 238 13.27 -1.06 0.28
N PRO A 239 14.27 -1.82 -0.21
CA PRO A 239 14.44 -3.20 0.21
C PRO A 239 15.16 -3.28 1.57
N ASN A 240 14.63 -4.08 2.49
CA ASN A 240 15.28 -4.40 3.75
C ASN A 240 16.33 -5.50 3.55
N ARG A 241 17.58 -5.25 3.94
CA ARG A 241 18.71 -6.21 3.84
C ARG A 241 18.84 -6.88 2.47
N PRO A 242 18.90 -6.13 1.35
CA PRO A 242 19.01 -6.74 0.03
C PRO A 242 20.33 -7.49 -0.12
N ARG A 243 20.28 -8.64 -0.82
CA ARG A 243 21.45 -9.44 -1.15
C ARG A 243 21.58 -9.61 -2.65
N SER A 244 22.75 -10.03 -3.13
CA SER A 244 23.00 -10.22 -4.56
C SER A 244 22.00 -11.15 -5.25
N TYR A 245 21.51 -12.17 -4.54
CA TYR A 245 20.52 -13.13 -5.02
C TYR A 245 19.08 -12.80 -4.60
N ALA A 246 18.87 -11.94 -3.58
CA ALA A 246 17.58 -11.55 -3.04
C ALA A 246 17.44 -10.02 -3.06
N ARG A 247 17.26 -9.47 -4.25
CA ARG A 247 17.20 -8.03 -4.47
C ARG A 247 15.98 -7.36 -3.89
N ASP A 248 14.90 -8.10 -3.70
CA ASP A 248 13.67 -7.61 -3.07
C ASP A 248 13.77 -7.51 -1.53
N GLY A 249 14.96 -7.82 -1.01
CA GLY A 249 15.18 -7.79 0.43
C GLY A 249 14.64 -9.00 1.18
N ALA A 250 14.64 -8.90 2.51
CA ALA A 250 14.18 -9.96 3.41
C ALA A 250 13.35 -9.36 4.54
N SER A 251 12.23 -9.99 4.85
CA SER A 251 11.40 -9.64 6.02
C SER A 251 12.13 -9.96 7.32
N GLU A 252 11.91 -9.14 8.34
CA GLU A 252 12.33 -9.46 9.72
C GLU A 252 11.43 -10.53 10.35
N ILE A 253 10.23 -10.77 9.79
CA ILE A 253 9.36 -11.87 10.17
C ILE A 253 9.77 -13.09 9.36
N THR A 254 10.82 -13.75 9.84
CA THR A 254 11.39 -14.95 9.20
C THR A 254 10.58 -16.20 9.57
N PRO A 255 10.72 -17.30 8.78
CA PRO A 255 10.10 -18.58 9.13
C PRO A 255 10.46 -19.08 10.53
N GLU A 256 11.67 -18.79 11.02
CA GLU A 256 12.10 -19.16 12.36
C GLU A 256 11.28 -18.40 13.43
N ILE A 257 11.06 -17.09 13.23
CA ILE A 257 10.24 -16.27 14.13
C ILE A 257 8.78 -16.73 14.08
N MET A 258 8.27 -17.09 12.90
CA MET A 258 6.93 -17.66 12.75
C MET A 258 6.81 -19.01 13.47
N ASN A 259 7.84 -19.86 13.40
CA ASN A 259 7.84 -21.22 13.97
C ASN A 259 8.10 -21.25 15.48
N HIS A 260 8.95 -20.37 16.02
CA HIS A 260 9.13 -20.23 17.47
C HIS A 260 7.82 -20.02 18.19
N HIS A 261 6.95 -19.31 17.53
CA HIS A 261 5.58 -19.11 17.93
C HIS A 261 4.74 -20.39 18.01
N GLN A 262 5.05 -21.36 17.18
CA GLN A 262 4.39 -22.67 17.20
C GLN A 262 4.91 -23.57 18.33
N CYS A 263 6.19 -23.46 18.70
CA CYS A 263 6.81 -24.30 19.73
C CYS A 263 6.39 -23.91 21.14
N ASP A 264 6.29 -22.64 21.47
CA ASP A 264 5.87 -22.18 22.81
C ASP A 264 4.46 -22.61 23.17
N GLN A 265 3.60 -22.82 22.19
CA GLN A 265 2.21 -23.26 22.40
C GLN A 265 2.06 -24.76 22.58
N GLN A 266 3.00 -25.57 22.08
CA GLN A 266 3.04 -27.00 22.34
C GLN A 266 3.56 -27.29 23.75
N GLY A 267 4.36 -26.40 24.32
CA GLY A 267 4.87 -26.52 25.69
C GLY A 267 3.80 -26.30 26.76
N ASP A 268 2.88 -25.36 26.53
CA ASP A 268 1.86 -24.99 27.53
C ASP A 268 0.67 -25.96 27.55
N ALA A 269 0.36 -26.60 26.41
CA ALA A 269 -0.72 -27.60 26.32
C ALA A 269 -0.36 -28.96 26.92
N GLY A 270 0.90 -29.21 27.25
CA GLY A 270 1.40 -30.46 27.86
C GLY A 270 1.54 -30.44 29.38
N ALA A 271 1.40 -29.29 30.03
CA ALA A 271 1.67 -29.14 31.46
C ALA A 271 0.45 -29.38 32.37
N ASP A 272 -0.77 -29.42 31.83
CA ASP A 272 -2.03 -29.54 32.61
C ASP A 272 -2.65 -30.94 32.60
N GLY A 273 -1.92 -31.97 32.25
CA GLY A 273 -2.39 -33.36 32.16
C GLY A 273 -1.74 -34.33 33.16
N GLY A 274 -1.45 -33.89 34.40
CA GLY A 274 -0.81 -34.77 35.41
C GLY A 274 -1.17 -34.38 36.83
N GLY A 275 -2.36 -34.77 37.29
CA GLY A 275 -2.76 -34.68 38.67
C GLY A 275 -4.00 -35.51 38.91
#